data_7a52485fb78c936e03a7d4cc315bf4e0
#
_entry.id   7a52485fb78c936e03a7d4cc315bf4e0
#
_cell.length_a   1.000
_cell.length_b   1.000
_cell.length_c   1.000
_cell.angle_alpha   90.00
_cell.angle_beta   90.00
_cell.angle_gamma   90.00
#
_symmetry.space_group_name_H-M   'P 1'
#
loop_
_entity.id
_entity.type
_entity.pdbx_description
1 polymer ?
#
loop_
_entity_poly.entity_id
_entity_poly.type
_entity_poly.pdbx_seq_one_letter_code
_entity_poly.pdbx_strand_id
1 'polypeptide(L)'
;MIRSMRTAARAGCLQARAELRIAFLTPTFFGMLLGPCFLVFFANLERHKQIANTISGSAYALVGLLGSIGLLGAFQIMSEMFNERNDGSLLRTRTLPRGTESWMFGKLLSVSAVTGITLILGMAAGFFLFPDLQSASLADFLVLAASLVFSFVAFLPIGVALGSLVRSTWGFLISMMAIYMIFLGAGTLSPVSVFPKPLQWLTASTPIYWGAHAARSAV
;
A
#
# COMPACT_ATOMS: atom_id res chain seq x y z
N MET A 1 -12.69 30.89 -6.07
CA MET A 1 -12.59 29.43 -5.87
C MET A 1 -11.26 28.85 -6.37
N ILE A 2 -10.86 29.03 -7.63
CA ILE A 2 -9.63 28.46 -8.21
C ILE A 2 -8.33 28.95 -7.52
N ARG A 3 -8.22 30.27 -7.22
CA ARG A 3 -7.05 30.80 -6.47
C ARG A 3 -6.85 30.17 -5.10
N SER A 4 -7.93 29.88 -4.40
CA SER A 4 -7.90 29.30 -3.05
C SER A 4 -7.61 27.80 -3.04
N MET A 5 -7.97 27.06 -4.10
CA MET A 5 -7.55 25.64 -4.26
C MET A 5 -6.05 25.54 -4.56
N ARG A 6 -5.52 26.48 -5.35
CA ARG A 6 -4.07 26.53 -5.62
C ARG A 6 -3.25 26.80 -4.36
N THR A 7 -3.74 27.62 -3.44
CA THR A 7 -3.04 27.87 -2.16
C THR A 7 -3.04 26.64 -1.25
N ALA A 8 -4.17 25.93 -1.13
CA ALA A 8 -4.24 24.69 -0.35
C ALA A 8 -3.34 23.59 -0.93
N ALA A 9 -3.36 23.40 -2.25
CA ALA A 9 -2.48 22.44 -2.93
C ALA A 9 -1.00 22.78 -2.74
N ARG A 10 -0.64 24.06 -2.84
CA ARG A 10 0.74 24.53 -2.64
C ARG A 10 1.23 24.29 -1.20
N ALA A 11 0.38 24.58 -0.22
CA ALA A 11 0.67 24.29 1.19
C ALA A 11 0.80 22.79 1.44
N GLY A 12 -0.08 21.96 0.86
CA GLY A 12 0.01 20.50 0.95
C GLY A 12 1.28 19.93 0.30
N CYS A 13 1.71 20.45 -0.85
CA CYS A 13 2.98 20.06 -1.46
C CYS A 13 4.19 20.42 -0.59
N LEU A 14 4.18 21.59 0.06
CA LEU A 14 5.24 21.98 0.99
C LEU A 14 5.27 21.08 2.21
N GLN A 15 4.10 20.71 2.75
CA GLN A 15 3.97 19.76 3.85
C GLN A 15 4.51 18.39 3.43
N ALA A 16 4.07 17.83 2.30
CA ALA A 16 4.54 16.55 1.81
C ALA A 16 6.08 16.53 1.63
N ARG A 17 6.64 17.62 1.08
CA ARG A 17 8.09 17.76 0.94
C ARG A 17 8.81 17.77 2.29
N ALA A 18 8.26 18.44 3.29
CA ALA A 18 8.81 18.47 4.63
C ALA A 18 8.75 17.09 5.29
N GLU A 19 7.61 16.40 5.19
CA GLU A 19 7.43 15.04 5.71
C GLU A 19 8.40 14.04 5.05
N LEU A 20 8.52 14.08 3.72
CA LEU A 20 9.48 13.25 3.00
C LEU A 20 10.92 13.53 3.44
N ARG A 21 11.30 14.81 3.55
CA ARG A 21 12.63 15.17 4.03
C ARG A 21 12.89 14.64 5.43
N ILE A 22 11.92 14.73 6.32
CA ILE A 22 12.02 14.16 7.67
C ILE A 22 12.13 12.64 7.59
N ALA A 23 11.31 11.98 6.78
CA ALA A 23 11.35 10.53 6.61
C ALA A 23 12.73 10.03 6.14
N PHE A 24 13.38 10.75 5.22
CA PHE A 24 14.74 10.40 4.77
C PHE A 24 15.86 10.71 5.79
N LEU A 25 15.64 11.63 6.71
CA LEU A 25 16.64 12.05 7.72
C LEU A 25 16.46 11.33 9.06
N THR A 26 15.41 10.55 9.24
CA THR A 26 15.07 9.86 10.48
C THR A 26 15.17 8.34 10.32
N PRO A 27 15.16 7.57 11.43
CA PRO A 27 15.10 6.11 11.39
C PRO A 27 13.94 5.54 10.54
N THR A 28 12.93 6.33 10.23
CA THR A 28 11.83 5.98 9.32
C THR A 28 12.33 5.57 7.93
N PHE A 29 13.47 6.11 7.50
CA PHE A 29 14.14 5.69 6.26
C PHE A 29 14.46 4.19 6.24
N PHE A 30 14.95 3.65 7.34
CA PHE A 30 15.18 2.20 7.46
C PHE A 30 13.90 1.39 7.34
N GLY A 31 12.78 1.90 7.88
CA GLY A 31 11.46 1.29 7.69
C GLY A 31 11.03 1.26 6.22
N MET A 32 11.33 2.31 5.45
CA MET A 32 11.05 2.36 4.01
C MET A 32 11.88 1.32 3.24
N LEU A 33 13.13 1.07 3.64
CA LEU A 33 13.99 0.04 3.02
C LEU A 33 13.60 -1.37 3.47
N LEU A 34 13.17 -1.53 4.72
CA LEU A 34 12.72 -2.83 5.24
C LEU A 34 11.47 -3.36 4.53
N GLY A 35 10.58 -2.47 4.05
CA GLY A 35 9.38 -2.85 3.32
C GLY A 35 9.67 -3.74 2.10
N PRO A 36 10.46 -3.29 1.12
CA PRO A 36 10.89 -4.11 -0.02
C PRO A 36 11.63 -5.39 0.39
N CYS A 37 12.52 -5.30 1.38
CA CYS A 37 13.24 -6.48 1.90
C CYS A 37 12.27 -7.52 2.46
N PHE A 38 11.25 -7.08 3.19
CA PHE A 38 10.22 -7.93 3.73
C PHE A 38 9.40 -8.61 2.62
N LEU A 39 9.01 -7.86 1.58
CA LEU A 39 8.29 -8.41 0.43
C LEU A 39 9.11 -9.51 -0.27
N VAL A 40 10.39 -9.25 -0.52
CA VAL A 40 11.31 -10.21 -1.13
C VAL A 40 11.52 -11.43 -0.23
N PHE A 41 11.70 -11.22 1.08
CA PHE A 41 11.86 -12.30 2.04
C PHE A 41 10.65 -13.24 2.04
N PHE A 42 9.45 -12.72 2.14
CA PHE A 42 8.23 -13.52 2.10
C PHE A 42 8.02 -14.21 0.75
N ALA A 43 8.33 -13.54 -0.35
CA ALA A 43 8.30 -14.15 -1.66
C ALA A 43 9.29 -15.32 -1.77
N ASN A 44 10.48 -15.17 -1.18
CA ASN A 44 11.50 -16.22 -1.23
C ASN A 44 11.14 -17.45 -0.38
N LEU A 45 10.33 -17.31 0.68
CA LEU A 45 9.81 -18.45 1.45
C LEU A 45 8.96 -19.38 0.59
N GLU A 46 8.29 -18.87 -0.44
CA GLU A 46 7.46 -19.62 -1.38
C GLU A 46 8.25 -20.18 -2.58
N ARG A 47 9.59 -20.00 -2.61
CA ARG A 47 10.45 -20.35 -3.77
C ARG A 47 10.35 -21.83 -4.18
N HIS A 48 10.14 -22.71 -3.22
CA HIS A 48 10.09 -24.16 -3.48
C HIS A 48 8.72 -24.67 -3.91
N LYS A 49 7.69 -23.80 -3.91
CA LYS A 49 6.35 -24.16 -4.38
C LYS A 49 6.23 -23.80 -5.86
N GLN A 50 5.93 -24.80 -6.68
CA GLN A 50 5.52 -24.55 -8.07
C GLN A 50 4.00 -24.38 -8.08
N ILE A 51 3.55 -23.22 -8.55
CA ILE A 51 2.14 -22.90 -8.69
C ILE A 51 1.83 -22.91 -10.18
N ALA A 52 0.98 -23.86 -10.61
CA ALA A 52 0.47 -23.96 -12.00
C ALA A 52 1.53 -24.23 -13.09
N ASN A 53 2.54 -25.04 -12.86
CA ASN A 53 3.55 -25.55 -13.82
C ASN A 53 4.32 -24.48 -14.65
N THR A 54 4.02 -23.20 -14.52
CA THR A 54 4.57 -22.13 -15.34
C THR A 54 5.24 -21.01 -14.58
N ILE A 55 4.84 -20.76 -13.33
CA ILE A 55 5.34 -19.62 -12.53
C ILE A 55 5.87 -20.13 -11.20
N SER A 56 7.05 -19.67 -10.80
CA SER A 56 7.59 -19.97 -9.45
C SER A 56 6.71 -19.37 -8.37
N GLY A 57 6.59 -20.06 -7.24
CA GLY A 57 5.83 -19.56 -6.09
C GLY A 57 6.35 -18.21 -5.59
N SER A 58 7.64 -17.93 -5.78
CA SER A 58 8.25 -16.66 -5.42
C SER A 58 7.78 -15.49 -6.27
N ALA A 59 7.72 -15.65 -7.60
CA ALA A 59 7.19 -14.61 -8.48
C ALA A 59 5.70 -14.37 -8.22
N TYR A 60 4.92 -15.45 -8.06
CA TYR A 60 3.50 -15.38 -7.71
C TYR A 60 3.27 -14.62 -6.39
N ALA A 61 4.02 -14.95 -5.34
CA ALA A 61 3.91 -14.30 -4.04
C ALA A 61 4.34 -12.83 -4.10
N LEU A 62 5.47 -12.51 -4.77
CA LEU A 62 5.95 -11.14 -4.88
C LEU A 62 4.94 -10.25 -5.60
N VAL A 63 4.45 -10.68 -6.76
CA VAL A 63 3.47 -9.90 -7.53
C VAL A 63 2.16 -9.75 -6.76
N GLY A 64 1.72 -10.79 -6.05
CA GLY A 64 0.55 -10.71 -5.17
C GLY A 64 0.74 -9.73 -4.00
N LEU A 65 1.91 -9.74 -3.37
CA LEU A 65 2.26 -8.80 -2.30
C LEU A 65 2.32 -7.36 -2.82
N LEU A 66 2.93 -7.13 -3.98
CA LEU A 66 2.95 -5.82 -4.64
C LEU A 66 1.54 -5.36 -4.99
N GLY A 67 0.68 -6.23 -5.53
CA GLY A 67 -0.72 -5.91 -5.83
C GLY A 67 -1.55 -5.52 -4.62
N SER A 68 -1.19 -6.01 -3.44
CA SER A 68 -1.85 -5.67 -2.17
C SER A 68 -1.26 -4.45 -1.45
N ILE A 69 -0.24 -3.80 -2.02
CA ILE A 69 0.48 -2.68 -1.36
C ILE A 69 -0.43 -1.47 -1.10
N GLY A 70 -1.51 -1.33 -1.88
CA GLY A 70 -2.52 -0.30 -1.64
C GLY A 70 -3.12 -0.36 -0.24
N LEU A 71 -3.28 -1.56 0.31
CA LEU A 71 -3.76 -1.76 1.67
C LEU A 71 -2.76 -1.24 2.71
N LEU A 72 -1.47 -1.41 2.49
CA LEU A 72 -0.43 -0.85 3.36
C LEU A 72 -0.48 0.68 3.35
N GLY A 73 -0.70 1.30 2.19
CA GLY A 73 -0.94 2.74 2.08
C GLY A 73 -2.19 3.19 2.84
N ALA A 74 -3.29 2.45 2.74
CA ALA A 74 -4.50 2.73 3.52
C ALA A 74 -4.25 2.60 5.03
N PHE A 75 -3.54 1.56 5.45
CA PHE A 75 -3.14 1.38 6.85
C PHE A 75 -2.26 2.53 7.34
N GLN A 76 -1.29 2.97 6.53
CA GLN A 76 -0.42 4.09 6.87
C GLN A 76 -1.23 5.37 7.08
N ILE A 77 -2.15 5.71 6.17
CA ILE A 77 -3.03 6.89 6.34
C ILE A 77 -3.86 6.79 7.62
N MET A 78 -4.47 5.62 7.89
CA MET A 78 -5.24 5.38 9.11
C MET A 78 -4.36 5.60 10.36
N SER A 79 -3.16 5.05 10.37
CA SER A 79 -2.19 5.15 11.47
C SER A 79 -1.76 6.60 11.73
N GLU A 80 -1.42 7.33 10.67
CA GLU A 80 -1.00 8.72 10.76
C GLU A 80 -2.15 9.61 11.26
N MET A 81 -3.38 9.41 10.74
CA MET A 81 -4.56 10.12 11.23
C MET A 81 -4.82 9.86 12.72
N PHE A 82 -4.63 8.63 13.17
CA PHE A 82 -4.76 8.26 14.57
C PHE A 82 -3.71 8.95 15.45
N ASN A 83 -2.44 8.90 15.05
CA ASN A 83 -1.32 9.51 15.78
C ASN A 83 -1.49 11.03 15.86
N GLU A 84 -1.76 11.71 14.74
CA GLU A 84 -1.90 13.16 14.71
C GLU A 84 -3.15 13.66 15.45
N ARG A 85 -4.17 12.80 15.59
CA ARG A 85 -5.33 13.10 16.46
C ARG A 85 -4.91 13.07 17.93
N ASN A 86 -4.13 12.07 18.33
CA ASN A 86 -3.66 11.92 19.71
C ASN A 86 -2.67 13.03 20.10
N ASP A 87 -1.81 13.45 19.18
CA ASP A 87 -0.85 14.54 19.39
C ASP A 87 -1.48 15.93 19.30
N GLY A 88 -2.75 16.03 18.93
CA GLY A 88 -3.47 17.28 18.78
C GLY A 88 -3.07 18.12 17.56
N SER A 89 -2.19 17.64 16.70
CA SER A 89 -1.76 18.33 15.48
C SER A 89 -2.90 18.54 14.50
N LEU A 90 -3.81 17.57 14.38
CA LEU A 90 -5.05 17.67 13.61
C LEU A 90 -5.97 18.81 14.09
N LEU A 91 -6.00 19.09 15.39
CA LEU A 91 -6.78 20.22 15.94
C LEU A 91 -6.15 21.56 15.52
N ARG A 92 -4.84 21.65 15.52
CA ARG A 92 -4.11 22.85 15.07
C ARG A 92 -4.33 23.14 13.58
N THR A 93 -4.38 22.10 12.75
CA THR A 93 -4.66 22.29 11.32
C THR A 93 -6.07 22.83 11.05
N ARG A 94 -7.05 22.51 11.90
CA ARG A 94 -8.42 23.03 11.79
C ARG A 94 -8.53 24.52 12.06
N THR A 95 -7.60 25.13 12.79
CA THR A 95 -7.59 26.57 13.06
C THR A 95 -7.04 27.39 11.88
N LEU A 96 -6.37 26.72 10.93
CA LEU A 96 -5.84 27.38 9.74
C LEU A 96 -6.88 27.43 8.61
N PRO A 97 -6.96 28.51 7.83
CA PRO A 97 -7.84 28.60 6.69
C PRO A 97 -7.53 27.47 5.69
N ARG A 98 -8.48 26.56 5.49
CA ARG A 98 -8.34 25.33 4.67
C ARG A 98 -7.23 24.37 5.15
N GLY A 99 -6.89 24.41 6.41
CA GLY A 99 -5.84 23.59 6.97
C GLY A 99 -6.11 22.08 6.79
N THR A 100 -7.35 21.63 6.96
CA THR A 100 -7.74 20.22 6.76
C THR A 100 -7.57 19.75 5.31
N GLU A 101 -7.95 20.58 4.32
CA GLU A 101 -7.77 20.25 2.90
C GLU A 101 -6.28 20.15 2.54
N SER A 102 -5.50 21.15 2.99
CA SER A 102 -4.05 21.19 2.77
C SER A 102 -3.35 20.01 3.43
N TRP A 103 -3.72 19.71 4.67
CA TRP A 103 -3.20 18.57 5.41
C TRP A 103 -3.50 17.26 4.69
N MET A 104 -4.75 17.01 4.31
CA MET A 104 -5.16 15.79 3.65
C MET A 104 -4.42 15.60 2.31
N PHE A 105 -4.32 16.67 1.52
CA PHE A 105 -3.59 16.63 0.25
C PHE A 105 -2.11 16.34 0.47
N GLY A 106 -1.47 17.01 1.45
CA GLY A 106 -0.07 16.79 1.80
C GLY A 106 0.18 15.35 2.25
N LYS A 107 -0.71 14.82 3.09
CA LYS A 107 -0.61 13.45 3.62
C LYS A 107 -0.80 12.39 2.53
N LEU A 108 -1.81 12.56 1.67
CA LEU A 108 -1.99 11.66 0.53
C LEU A 108 -0.77 11.66 -0.38
N LEU A 109 -0.17 12.82 -0.63
CA LEU A 109 1.00 12.94 -1.48
C LEU A 109 2.24 12.29 -0.84
N SER A 110 2.49 12.51 0.46
CA SER A 110 3.63 11.91 1.16
C SER A 110 3.51 10.38 1.23
N VAL A 111 2.35 9.86 1.61
CA VAL A 111 2.10 8.40 1.62
C VAL A 111 2.24 7.80 0.23
N SER A 112 1.71 8.48 -0.81
CA SER A 112 1.86 8.03 -2.20
C SER A 112 3.32 7.97 -2.63
N ALA A 113 4.13 8.94 -2.25
CA ALA A 113 5.56 8.97 -2.58
C ALA A 113 6.32 7.83 -1.87
N VAL A 114 6.07 7.63 -0.58
CA VAL A 114 6.70 6.54 0.19
C VAL A 114 6.32 5.17 -0.37
N THR A 115 5.04 4.96 -0.60
CA THR A 115 4.53 3.70 -1.17
C THR A 115 5.04 3.49 -2.59
N GLY A 116 5.12 4.55 -3.40
CA GLY A 116 5.68 4.50 -4.74
C GLY A 116 7.15 4.08 -4.75
N ILE A 117 7.95 4.60 -3.82
CA ILE A 117 9.36 4.18 -3.65
C ILE A 117 9.42 2.70 -3.28
N THR A 118 8.59 2.24 -2.34
CA THR A 118 8.52 0.82 -1.95
C THR A 118 8.15 -0.08 -3.13
N LEU A 119 7.18 0.35 -3.95
CA LEU A 119 6.80 -0.37 -5.18
C LEU A 119 7.95 -0.46 -6.17
N ILE A 120 8.61 0.66 -6.47
CA ILE A 120 9.73 0.69 -7.42
C ILE A 120 10.87 -0.21 -6.93
N LEU A 121 11.22 -0.12 -5.66
CA LEU A 121 12.28 -0.96 -5.07
C LEU A 121 11.87 -2.43 -5.05
N GLY A 122 10.61 -2.75 -4.72
CA GLY A 122 10.09 -4.12 -4.74
C GLY A 122 10.07 -4.72 -6.15
N MET A 123 9.65 -3.95 -7.15
CA MET A 123 9.69 -4.37 -8.56
C MET A 123 11.13 -4.56 -9.06
N ALA A 124 12.02 -3.63 -8.75
CA ALA A 124 13.44 -3.74 -9.12
C ALA A 124 14.07 -4.97 -8.46
N ALA A 125 13.87 -5.18 -7.17
CA ALA A 125 14.35 -6.36 -6.46
C ALA A 125 13.79 -7.65 -7.06
N GLY A 126 12.51 -7.67 -7.40
CA GLY A 126 11.85 -8.79 -8.07
C GLY A 126 12.48 -9.11 -9.41
N PHE A 127 12.71 -8.09 -10.24
CA PHE A 127 13.35 -8.26 -11.54
C PHE A 127 14.76 -8.86 -11.44
N PHE A 128 15.57 -8.41 -10.47
CA PHE A 128 16.94 -8.93 -10.32
C PHE A 128 17.02 -10.31 -9.65
N LEU A 129 16.07 -10.66 -8.79
CA LEU A 129 16.15 -11.86 -7.96
C LEU A 129 15.34 -13.05 -8.51
N PHE A 130 14.31 -12.79 -9.32
CA PHE A 130 13.42 -13.85 -9.83
C PHE A 130 13.47 -13.92 -11.36
N PRO A 131 14.03 -15.02 -11.92
CA PRO A 131 14.19 -15.18 -13.37
C PRO A 131 12.89 -15.11 -14.17
N ASP A 132 11.77 -15.55 -13.59
CA ASP A 132 10.45 -15.54 -14.24
C ASP A 132 10.00 -14.11 -14.59
N LEU A 133 10.37 -13.13 -13.75
CA LEU A 133 10.06 -11.72 -14.00
C LEU A 133 10.98 -11.09 -15.05
N GLN A 134 12.16 -11.67 -15.30
CA GLN A 134 13.08 -11.18 -16.34
C GLN A 134 12.58 -11.52 -17.75
N SER A 135 11.73 -12.54 -17.88
CA SER A 135 11.16 -12.95 -19.16
C SER A 135 9.93 -12.12 -19.56
N ALA A 136 9.40 -11.27 -18.65
CA ALA A 136 8.24 -10.43 -18.90
C ALA A 136 8.56 -9.33 -19.93
N SER A 137 7.61 -9.08 -20.83
CA SER A 137 7.74 -8.03 -21.83
C SER A 137 7.57 -6.62 -21.22
N LEU A 138 8.01 -5.58 -21.93
CA LEU A 138 7.78 -4.21 -21.50
C LEU A 138 6.27 -3.90 -21.32
N ALA A 139 5.43 -4.50 -22.15
CA ALA A 139 3.98 -4.34 -22.05
C ALA A 139 3.44 -4.91 -20.72
N ASP A 140 3.92 -6.07 -20.31
CA ASP A 140 3.54 -6.72 -19.05
C ASP A 140 3.94 -5.86 -17.85
N PHE A 141 5.13 -5.27 -17.89
CA PHE A 141 5.58 -4.33 -16.86
C PHE A 141 4.71 -3.06 -16.80
N LEU A 142 4.28 -2.54 -17.93
CA LEU A 142 3.37 -1.37 -17.95
C LEU A 142 1.99 -1.72 -17.40
N VAL A 143 1.45 -2.89 -17.75
CA VAL A 143 0.16 -3.37 -17.20
C VAL A 143 0.30 -3.62 -15.70
N LEU A 144 1.38 -4.23 -15.25
CA LEU A 144 1.68 -4.43 -13.84
C LEU A 144 1.73 -3.07 -13.11
N ALA A 145 2.53 -2.13 -13.59
CA ALA A 145 2.63 -0.79 -12.98
C ALA A 145 1.28 -0.08 -12.91
N ALA A 146 0.48 -0.14 -14.00
CA ALA A 146 -0.85 0.45 -14.04
C ALA A 146 -1.80 -0.20 -13.01
N SER A 147 -1.79 -1.53 -12.90
CA SER A 147 -2.61 -2.26 -11.92
C SER A 147 -2.22 -1.92 -10.48
N LEU A 148 -0.93 -1.76 -10.19
CA LEU A 148 -0.43 -1.37 -8.88
C LEU A 148 -0.84 0.06 -8.50
N VAL A 149 -0.72 1.00 -9.43
CA VAL A 149 -1.16 2.40 -9.24
C VAL A 149 -2.68 2.44 -9.02
N PHE A 150 -3.45 1.71 -9.84
CA PHE A 150 -4.90 1.65 -9.69
C PHE A 150 -5.31 1.06 -8.34
N SER A 151 -4.71 -0.06 -7.94
CA SER A 151 -4.93 -0.69 -6.64
C SER A 151 -4.62 0.31 -5.51
N PHE A 152 -3.47 0.99 -5.57
CA PHE A 152 -3.09 1.97 -4.56
C PHE A 152 -4.11 3.11 -4.44
N VAL A 153 -4.49 3.73 -5.57
CA VAL A 153 -5.46 4.84 -5.59
C VAL A 153 -6.83 4.39 -5.06
N ALA A 154 -7.27 3.16 -5.37
CA ALA A 154 -8.54 2.62 -4.88
C ALA A 154 -8.57 2.42 -3.36
N PHE A 155 -7.42 2.15 -2.73
CA PHE A 155 -7.32 1.94 -1.29
C PHE A 155 -7.18 3.24 -0.47
N LEU A 156 -6.74 4.35 -1.07
CA LEU A 156 -6.56 5.63 -0.36
C LEU A 156 -7.85 6.10 0.36
N PRO A 157 -9.04 6.12 -0.28
CA PRO A 157 -10.28 6.53 0.39
C PRO A 157 -10.64 5.61 1.57
N ILE A 158 -10.33 4.31 1.47
CA ILE A 158 -10.58 3.34 2.54
C ILE A 158 -9.72 3.68 3.75
N GLY A 159 -8.45 4.02 3.56
CA GLY A 159 -7.55 4.47 4.63
C GLY A 159 -8.06 5.71 5.34
N VAL A 160 -8.51 6.71 4.58
CA VAL A 160 -9.10 7.94 5.12
C VAL A 160 -10.38 7.65 5.90
N ALA A 161 -11.27 6.80 5.36
CA ALA A 161 -12.51 6.42 6.03
C ALA A 161 -12.23 5.71 7.36
N LEU A 162 -11.37 4.71 7.36
CA LEU A 162 -10.97 4.00 8.58
C LEU A 162 -10.31 4.96 9.60
N GLY A 163 -9.39 5.81 9.16
CA GLY A 163 -8.75 6.81 10.02
C GLY A 163 -9.74 7.80 10.63
N SER A 164 -10.83 8.12 9.94
CA SER A 164 -11.89 8.99 10.46
C SER A 164 -12.72 8.30 11.54
N LEU A 165 -12.95 7.00 11.41
CA LEU A 165 -13.77 6.19 12.33
C LEU A 165 -13.01 5.80 13.60
N VAL A 166 -11.72 5.53 13.49
CA VAL A 166 -10.88 5.09 14.60
C VAL A 166 -10.57 6.26 15.54
N ARG A 167 -11.11 6.18 16.78
CA ARG A 167 -10.98 7.23 17.79
C ARG A 167 -10.31 6.78 19.08
N SER A 168 -10.10 5.48 19.27
CA SER A 168 -9.51 4.91 20.47
C SER A 168 -8.39 3.95 20.11
N THR A 169 -7.47 3.72 21.06
CA THR A 169 -6.37 2.75 20.90
C THR A 169 -6.91 1.34 20.63
N TRP A 170 -7.97 0.93 21.30
CA TRP A 170 -8.61 -0.36 21.05
C TRP A 170 -9.22 -0.44 19.65
N GLY A 171 -9.89 0.62 19.19
CA GLY A 171 -10.42 0.70 17.82
C GLY A 171 -9.29 0.62 16.79
N PHE A 172 -8.14 1.24 17.06
CA PHE A 172 -6.95 1.16 16.20
C PHE A 172 -6.42 -0.29 16.12
N LEU A 173 -6.24 -0.95 17.26
CA LEU A 173 -5.76 -2.33 17.31
C LEU A 173 -6.71 -3.31 16.59
N ILE A 174 -8.01 -3.18 16.82
CA ILE A 174 -9.02 -4.02 16.15
C ILE A 174 -8.98 -3.79 14.63
N SER A 175 -8.93 -2.53 14.19
CA SER A 175 -8.84 -2.20 12.76
C SER A 175 -7.55 -2.74 12.12
N MET A 176 -6.43 -2.64 12.83
CA MET A 176 -5.15 -3.20 12.41
C MET A 176 -5.23 -4.72 12.26
N MET A 177 -5.79 -5.42 13.26
CA MET A 177 -5.97 -6.87 13.17
C MET A 177 -6.92 -7.27 12.04
N ALA A 178 -8.01 -6.54 11.83
CA ALA A 178 -8.94 -6.80 10.75
C ALA A 178 -8.27 -6.64 9.37
N ILE A 179 -7.52 -5.56 9.16
CA ILE A 179 -6.74 -5.32 7.94
C ILE A 179 -5.73 -6.44 7.71
N TYR A 180 -5.01 -6.86 8.75
CA TYR A 180 -4.03 -7.93 8.66
C TYR A 180 -4.67 -9.28 8.32
N MET A 181 -5.80 -9.60 8.94
CA MET A 181 -6.55 -10.85 8.65
C MET A 181 -7.09 -10.85 7.21
N ILE A 182 -7.60 -9.72 6.73
CA ILE A 182 -8.04 -9.59 5.34
C ILE A 182 -6.85 -9.75 4.39
N PHE A 183 -5.70 -9.17 4.71
CA PHE A 183 -4.47 -9.31 3.92
C PHE A 183 -4.02 -10.76 3.81
N LEU A 184 -3.98 -11.50 4.92
CA LEU A 184 -3.61 -12.92 4.91
C LEU A 184 -4.63 -13.78 4.15
N GLY A 185 -5.92 -13.47 4.32
CA GLY A 185 -7.02 -14.19 3.66
C GLY A 185 -7.17 -13.87 2.17
N ALA A 186 -6.58 -12.78 1.68
CA ALA A 186 -6.79 -12.31 0.29
C ALA A 186 -6.05 -13.12 -0.78
N GLY A 187 -5.38 -14.22 -0.42
CA GLY A 187 -4.65 -15.05 -1.38
C GLY A 187 -3.38 -14.37 -1.91
N THR A 188 -2.81 -13.44 -1.16
CA THR A 188 -1.61 -12.68 -1.55
C THR A 188 -0.37 -13.58 -1.66
N LEU A 189 -0.22 -14.52 -0.74
CA LEU A 189 0.92 -15.44 -0.67
C LEU A 189 0.64 -16.79 -1.35
N SER A 190 -0.59 -17.28 -1.26
CA SER A 190 -0.97 -18.59 -1.80
C SER A 190 -2.26 -18.50 -2.60
N PRO A 191 -2.47 -19.40 -3.61
CA PRO A 191 -3.69 -19.40 -4.40
C PRO A 191 -4.94 -19.56 -3.54
N VAL A 192 -5.97 -18.79 -3.85
CA VAL A 192 -7.26 -18.86 -3.13
C VAL A 192 -7.94 -20.23 -3.27
N SER A 193 -7.59 -20.97 -4.31
CA SER A 193 -8.10 -22.33 -4.53
C SER A 193 -7.77 -23.33 -3.40
N VAL A 194 -6.75 -23.02 -2.59
CA VAL A 194 -6.37 -23.85 -1.42
C VAL A 194 -7.32 -23.65 -0.25
N PHE A 195 -8.08 -22.56 -0.21
CA PHE A 195 -8.99 -22.27 0.88
C PHE A 195 -10.33 -23.01 0.74
N PRO A 196 -11.05 -23.26 1.85
CA PRO A 196 -12.43 -23.76 1.80
C PRO A 196 -13.36 -22.82 1.01
N LYS A 197 -14.35 -23.38 0.31
CA LYS A 197 -15.28 -22.61 -0.55
C LYS A 197 -15.87 -21.35 0.09
N PRO A 198 -16.36 -21.36 1.35
CA PRO A 198 -16.89 -20.16 1.98
C PRO A 198 -15.86 -19.03 2.09
N LEU A 199 -14.60 -19.40 2.37
CA LEU A 199 -13.51 -18.43 2.49
C LEU A 199 -13.10 -17.87 1.13
N GLN A 200 -13.16 -18.68 0.06
CA GLN A 200 -12.92 -18.20 -1.31
C GLN A 200 -13.90 -17.09 -1.71
N TRP A 201 -15.18 -17.24 -1.38
CA TRP A 201 -16.21 -16.23 -1.65
C TRP A 201 -15.95 -14.94 -0.88
N LEU A 202 -15.62 -15.07 0.40
CA LEU A 202 -15.27 -13.92 1.24
C LEU A 202 -14.04 -13.19 0.69
N THR A 203 -13.03 -13.93 0.29
CA THR A 203 -11.79 -13.40 -0.30
C THR A 203 -12.07 -12.66 -1.60
N ALA A 204 -12.83 -13.26 -2.51
CA ALA A 204 -13.19 -12.68 -3.80
C ALA A 204 -14.03 -11.39 -3.67
N SER A 205 -14.73 -11.19 -2.54
CA SER A 205 -15.46 -9.95 -2.26
C SER A 205 -14.56 -8.80 -1.80
N THR A 206 -13.28 -9.08 -1.47
CA THR A 206 -12.36 -8.03 -1.00
C THR A 206 -11.65 -7.34 -2.17
N PRO A 207 -11.46 -5.99 -2.11
CA PRO A 207 -10.72 -5.28 -3.15
C PRO A 207 -9.25 -5.72 -3.25
N ILE A 208 -8.67 -6.25 -2.17
CA ILE A 208 -7.28 -6.73 -2.13
C ILE A 208 -7.06 -7.91 -3.07
N TYR A 209 -7.99 -8.85 -3.09
CA TYR A 209 -7.96 -9.98 -4.00
C TYR A 209 -7.85 -9.52 -5.46
N TRP A 210 -8.67 -8.55 -5.85
CA TRP A 210 -8.66 -8.02 -7.20
C TRP A 210 -7.39 -7.25 -7.55
N GLY A 211 -6.82 -6.51 -6.60
CA GLY A 211 -5.52 -5.85 -6.77
C GLY A 211 -4.39 -6.85 -7.01
N ALA A 212 -4.31 -7.89 -6.18
CA ALA A 212 -3.33 -8.97 -6.34
C ALA A 212 -3.58 -9.80 -7.62
N HIS A 213 -4.85 -10.04 -7.98
CA HIS A 213 -5.22 -10.79 -9.18
C HIS A 213 -4.88 -10.02 -10.45
N ALA A 214 -5.22 -8.72 -10.51
CA ALA A 214 -4.88 -7.85 -11.62
C ALA A 214 -3.36 -7.74 -11.82
N ALA A 215 -2.59 -7.63 -10.74
CA ALA A 215 -1.14 -7.61 -10.82
C ALA A 215 -0.58 -8.93 -11.41
N ARG A 216 -1.14 -10.08 -11.02
CA ARG A 216 -0.71 -11.39 -11.53
C ARG A 216 -1.12 -11.65 -12.97
N SER A 217 -2.22 -11.10 -13.43
CA SER A 217 -2.64 -11.25 -14.84
C SER A 217 -1.74 -10.50 -15.82
N ALA A 218 -0.83 -9.68 -15.31
CA ALA A 218 0.14 -8.92 -16.10
C ALA A 218 1.49 -9.64 -16.26
N VAL A 219 1.71 -10.75 -15.56
CA VAL A 219 2.95 -11.56 -15.56
C VAL A 219 2.63 -13.02 -15.82
#